data_56810685d2c6ad0466e8d1c9e5efb405
#
_entry.id   56810685d2c6ad0466e8d1c9e5efb405
#
_cell.length_a   1.000
_cell.length_b   1.000
_cell.length_c   1.000
_cell.angle_alpha   90.00
_cell.angle_beta   90.00
_cell.angle_gamma   90.00
#
_symmetry.space_group_name_H-M   'P 1'
#
loop_
_entity.id
_entity.type
_entity.pdbx_description
1 polymer ?
#
loop_
_entity_poly.entity_id
_entity_poly.type
_entity_poly.pdbx_seq_one_letter_code
_entity_poly.pdbx_strand_id
1 'polypeptide(L)'
;MVKLALVGFGRWGRRLFAALDGTSEKTSFATVVLRPDSVALGLVPRWKTQVVTDYRSMLDDPSIDGVVLATPPSGHKHEVLAAIQAGKHVYVEKPLALTLAEAEEIVAVSSKAKIILAVGFNRRFAPAFAEMKKRL
;
A
#
# COMPACT_ATOMS: atom_id res chain seq x y z
N MET A 1 -16.27 -5.88 5.38
CA MET A 1 -15.23 -6.14 4.40
C MET A 1 -14.32 -4.92 4.36
N VAL A 2 -13.01 -5.08 4.55
CA VAL A 2 -12.04 -3.99 4.52
C VAL A 2 -11.79 -3.57 3.06
N LYS A 3 -11.99 -2.30 2.77
CA LYS A 3 -11.79 -1.73 1.44
C LYS A 3 -10.41 -1.03 1.37
N LEU A 4 -9.59 -1.48 0.45
CA LEU A 4 -8.24 -0.98 0.24
C LEU A 4 -8.14 -0.19 -1.07
N ALA A 5 -7.26 0.79 -1.09
CA ALA A 5 -6.78 1.41 -2.32
C ALA A 5 -5.37 0.94 -2.62
N LEU A 6 -5.09 0.56 -3.86
CA LEU A 6 -3.74 0.26 -4.33
C LEU A 6 -3.17 1.49 -5.04
N VAL A 7 -2.01 1.94 -4.58
CA VAL A 7 -1.29 3.08 -5.18
C VAL A 7 -0.05 2.57 -5.90
N GLY A 8 -0.01 2.79 -7.21
CA GLY A 8 1.02 2.23 -8.07
C GLY A 8 0.67 0.84 -8.62
N PHE A 9 0.52 0.77 -9.95
CA PHE A 9 0.15 -0.46 -10.68
C PHE A 9 1.28 -0.95 -11.60
N GLY A 10 2.53 -0.82 -11.11
CA GLY A 10 3.71 -1.38 -11.74
C GLY A 10 3.76 -2.90 -11.61
N ARG A 11 4.92 -3.50 -11.94
CA ARG A 11 5.11 -4.95 -11.86
C ARG A 11 4.72 -5.55 -10.50
N TRP A 12 5.09 -4.86 -9.41
CA TRP A 12 4.80 -5.36 -8.05
C TRP A 12 3.35 -5.09 -7.64
N GLY A 13 2.84 -3.89 -7.88
CA GLY A 13 1.44 -3.57 -7.59
C GLY A 13 0.44 -4.51 -8.27
N ARG A 14 0.70 -4.93 -9.53
CA ARG A 14 -0.12 -5.95 -10.21
C ARG A 14 -0.08 -7.30 -9.51
N ARG A 15 1.08 -7.70 -8.95
CA ARG A 15 1.19 -8.95 -8.18
C ARG A 15 0.41 -8.89 -6.88
N LEU A 16 0.49 -7.78 -6.16
CA LEU A 16 -0.29 -7.56 -4.93
C LEU A 16 -1.78 -7.56 -5.24
N PHE A 17 -2.18 -6.88 -6.31
CA PHE A 17 -3.56 -6.87 -6.76
C PHE A 17 -4.06 -8.29 -7.04
N ALA A 18 -3.35 -9.04 -7.88
CA ALA A 18 -3.73 -10.40 -8.25
C ALA A 18 -3.71 -11.39 -7.07
N ALA A 19 -2.86 -11.15 -6.07
CA ALA A 19 -2.80 -11.98 -4.87
C ALA A 19 -3.96 -11.77 -3.91
N LEU A 20 -4.58 -10.58 -3.92
CA LEU A 20 -5.68 -10.25 -3.02
C LEU A 20 -7.05 -10.31 -3.70
N ASP A 21 -7.11 -9.94 -4.98
CA ASP A 21 -8.37 -9.84 -5.71
C ASP A 21 -9.04 -11.21 -5.89
N GLY A 22 -10.27 -11.32 -5.38
CA GLY A 22 -11.03 -12.57 -5.41
C GLY A 22 -10.51 -13.70 -4.53
N THR A 23 -9.42 -13.49 -3.76
CA THR A 23 -8.86 -14.52 -2.86
C THR A 23 -9.26 -14.36 -1.41
N SER A 24 -9.83 -13.21 -1.04
CA SER A 24 -10.24 -12.90 0.33
C SER A 24 -11.69 -12.42 0.38
N GLU A 25 -12.47 -13.03 1.24
CA GLU A 25 -13.83 -12.54 1.57
C GLU A 25 -13.79 -11.36 2.54
N LYS A 26 -12.65 -11.09 3.16
CA LYS A 26 -12.50 -10.05 4.21
C LYS A 26 -11.97 -8.73 3.67
N THR A 27 -11.27 -8.75 2.54
CA THR A 27 -10.59 -7.58 1.98
C THR A 27 -10.75 -7.52 0.46
N SER A 28 -10.83 -6.32 -0.10
CA SER A 28 -10.84 -6.10 -1.55
C SER A 28 -10.17 -4.79 -1.91
N PHE A 29 -9.65 -4.71 -3.14
CA PHE A 29 -9.25 -3.43 -3.72
C PHE A 29 -10.46 -2.73 -4.34
N ALA A 30 -10.95 -1.68 -3.68
CA ALA A 30 -12.03 -0.85 -4.20
C ALA A 30 -11.53 0.16 -5.23
N THR A 31 -10.30 0.65 -5.07
CA THR A 31 -9.73 1.69 -5.91
C THR A 31 -8.27 1.38 -6.25
N VAL A 32 -7.85 1.76 -7.45
CA VAL A 32 -6.45 1.78 -7.89
C VAL A 32 -6.08 3.19 -8.30
N VAL A 33 -5.02 3.73 -7.69
CA VAL A 33 -4.46 5.04 -8.04
C VAL A 33 -3.35 4.87 -9.05
N LEU A 34 -3.50 5.45 -10.22
CA LEU A 34 -2.53 5.38 -11.32
C LEU A 34 -2.05 6.79 -11.70
N ARG A 35 -0.84 6.87 -12.21
CA ARG A 35 -0.39 8.09 -12.89
C ARG A 35 -1.21 8.28 -14.20
N PRO A 36 -1.52 9.53 -14.59
CA PRO A 36 -2.24 9.81 -15.84
C PRO A 36 -1.65 9.11 -17.05
N ASP A 37 -0.32 9.10 -17.19
CA ASP A 37 0.40 8.43 -18.29
C ASP A 37 0.12 6.93 -18.32
N SER A 38 0.00 6.29 -17.16
CA SER A 38 -0.29 4.85 -17.07
C SER A 38 -1.70 4.54 -17.56
N VAL A 39 -2.65 5.43 -17.29
CA VAL A 39 -4.03 5.31 -17.80
C VAL A 39 -4.05 5.49 -19.30
N ALA A 40 -3.36 6.51 -19.83
CA ALA A 40 -3.24 6.77 -21.27
C ALA A 40 -2.64 5.60 -22.06
N LEU A 41 -1.70 4.85 -21.41
CA LEU A 41 -1.11 3.63 -21.99
C LEU A 41 -1.97 2.37 -21.81
N GLY A 42 -3.19 2.48 -21.29
CA GLY A 42 -4.08 1.35 -21.05
C GLY A 42 -3.61 0.39 -19.96
N LEU A 43 -2.70 0.83 -19.09
CA LEU A 43 -2.17 0.05 -17.97
C LEU A 43 -3.15 0.09 -16.78
N VAL A 44 -4.40 -0.31 -17.03
CA VAL A 44 -5.47 -0.31 -16.04
C VAL A 44 -5.84 -1.74 -15.64
N PRO A 45 -6.37 -1.95 -14.42
CA PRO A 45 -6.91 -3.24 -14.03
C PRO A 45 -8.08 -3.63 -14.95
N ARG A 46 -8.18 -4.92 -15.29
CA ARG A 46 -9.28 -5.43 -16.13
C ARG A 46 -10.57 -5.74 -15.35
N TRP A 47 -10.60 -5.42 -14.06
CA TRP A 47 -11.70 -5.72 -13.15
C TRP A 47 -12.57 -4.49 -12.86
N LYS A 48 -13.69 -4.69 -12.17
CA LYS A 48 -14.65 -3.63 -11.78
C LYS A 48 -14.11 -2.68 -10.68
N THR A 49 -12.80 -2.51 -10.58
CA THR A 49 -12.15 -1.64 -9.60
C THR A 49 -12.12 -0.22 -10.12
N GLN A 50 -12.46 0.74 -9.29
CA GLN A 50 -12.37 2.15 -9.65
C GLN A 50 -10.92 2.55 -9.91
N VAL A 51 -10.69 3.31 -10.97
CA VAL A 51 -9.39 3.88 -11.29
C VAL A 51 -9.44 5.38 -11.11
N VAL A 52 -8.52 5.92 -10.34
CA VAL A 52 -8.35 7.36 -10.13
C VAL A 52 -6.89 7.76 -10.39
N THR A 53 -6.66 9.02 -10.70
CA THR A 53 -5.31 9.55 -10.97
C THR A 53 -4.81 10.50 -9.89
N ASP A 54 -5.66 10.89 -8.96
CA ASP A 54 -5.31 11.77 -7.86
C ASP A 54 -5.29 11.00 -6.53
N TYR A 55 -4.10 10.96 -5.92
CA TYR A 55 -3.88 10.32 -4.64
C TYR A 55 -4.63 11.01 -3.50
N ARG A 56 -4.71 12.34 -3.51
CA ARG A 56 -5.39 13.10 -2.46
C ARG A 56 -6.89 12.87 -2.47
N SER A 57 -7.51 12.92 -3.63
CA SER A 57 -8.96 12.63 -3.75
C SER A 57 -9.31 11.21 -3.28
N MET A 58 -8.41 10.24 -3.48
CA MET A 58 -8.60 8.88 -2.94
C MET A 58 -8.49 8.87 -1.41
N LEU A 59 -7.60 9.66 -0.81
CA LEU A 59 -7.47 9.74 0.65
C LEU A 59 -8.72 10.35 1.32
N ASP A 60 -9.40 11.25 0.63
CA ASP A 60 -10.63 11.90 1.11
C ASP A 60 -11.86 10.99 1.05
N ASP A 61 -11.77 9.83 0.36
CA ASP A 61 -12.88 8.87 0.28
C ASP A 61 -13.05 8.13 1.62
N PRO A 62 -14.15 8.37 2.37
CA PRO A 62 -14.40 7.73 3.66
C PRO A 62 -14.68 6.23 3.54
N SER A 63 -14.97 5.72 2.35
CA SER A 63 -15.22 4.30 2.14
C SER A 63 -13.94 3.46 2.06
N ILE A 64 -12.76 4.09 1.94
CA ILE A 64 -11.47 3.43 1.92
C ILE A 64 -10.91 3.34 3.34
N ASP A 65 -10.66 2.13 3.81
CA ASP A 65 -10.13 1.86 5.16
C ASP A 65 -8.60 1.95 5.20
N GLY A 66 -7.93 1.59 4.11
CA GLY A 66 -6.47 1.58 4.08
C GLY A 66 -5.88 1.66 2.68
N VAL A 67 -4.59 1.93 2.63
CA VAL A 67 -3.83 2.06 1.38
C VAL A 67 -2.69 1.05 1.31
N VAL A 68 -2.46 0.53 0.12
CA VAL A 68 -1.33 -0.33 -0.23
C VAL A 68 -0.44 0.44 -1.19
N LEU A 69 0.73 0.87 -0.72
CA LEU A 69 1.69 1.66 -1.48
C LEU A 69 2.70 0.75 -2.17
N ALA A 70 2.63 0.68 -3.49
CA ALA A 70 3.52 -0.08 -4.37
C ALA A 70 4.22 0.86 -5.38
N THR A 71 4.50 2.07 -4.93
CA THR A 71 5.17 3.16 -5.65
C THR A 71 6.69 3.06 -5.52
N PRO A 72 7.46 3.86 -6.24
CA PRO A 72 8.90 3.98 -6.01
C PRO A 72 9.22 4.51 -4.60
N PRO A 73 10.31 4.04 -3.97
CA PRO A 73 10.67 4.42 -2.59
C PRO A 73 10.81 5.92 -2.33
N SER A 74 11.13 6.70 -3.36
CA SER A 74 11.23 8.17 -3.26
C SER A 74 9.91 8.86 -2.92
N GLY A 75 8.77 8.20 -3.17
CA GLY A 75 7.44 8.70 -2.81
C GLY A 75 6.96 8.27 -1.43
N HIS A 76 7.54 7.21 -0.86
CA HIS A 76 7.00 6.51 0.31
C HIS A 76 6.78 7.44 1.50
N LYS A 77 7.79 8.25 1.88
CA LYS A 77 7.63 9.17 3.01
C LYS A 77 6.40 10.04 2.87
N HIS A 78 6.29 10.74 1.75
CA HIS A 78 5.19 11.67 1.52
C HIS A 78 3.83 10.96 1.49
N GLU A 79 3.75 9.85 0.77
CA GLU A 79 2.53 9.07 0.62
C GLU A 79 2.08 8.44 1.95
N VAL A 80 3.02 7.87 2.73
CA VAL A 80 2.71 7.30 4.05
C VAL A 80 2.21 8.37 5.01
N LEU A 81 2.90 9.51 5.13
CA LEU A 81 2.50 10.58 6.04
C LEU A 81 1.12 11.16 5.67
N ALA A 82 0.84 11.34 4.38
CA ALA A 82 -0.46 11.80 3.91
C ALA A 82 -1.58 10.80 4.24
N ALA A 83 -1.34 9.51 4.07
CA ALA A 83 -2.31 8.46 4.42
C ALA A 83 -2.59 8.42 5.94
N ILE A 84 -1.54 8.54 6.78
CA ILE A 84 -1.69 8.61 8.24
C ILE A 84 -2.53 9.82 8.64
N GLN A 85 -2.26 10.99 8.05
CA GLN A 85 -3.03 12.22 8.31
C GLN A 85 -4.50 12.08 7.92
N ALA A 86 -4.79 11.33 6.85
CA ALA A 86 -6.15 11.01 6.43
C ALA A 86 -6.81 9.87 7.25
N GLY A 87 -6.12 9.36 8.28
CA GLY A 87 -6.64 8.28 9.15
C GLY A 87 -6.69 6.91 8.49
N LYS A 88 -5.98 6.70 7.37
CA LYS A 88 -5.98 5.42 6.65
C LYS A 88 -4.93 4.47 7.23
N HIS A 89 -5.26 3.18 7.32
CA HIS A 89 -4.27 2.13 7.53
C HIS A 89 -3.30 2.06 6.35
N VAL A 90 -2.03 1.73 6.59
CA VAL A 90 -1.00 1.76 5.55
C VAL A 90 -0.24 0.45 5.48
N TYR A 91 -0.20 -0.15 4.30
CA TYR A 91 0.83 -1.10 3.91
C TYR A 91 1.73 -0.42 2.88
N VAL A 92 3.03 -0.38 3.13
CA VAL A 92 4.00 0.20 2.21
C VAL A 92 5.06 -0.84 1.82
N GLU A 93 5.39 -0.91 0.54
CA GLU A 93 6.49 -1.76 0.07
C GLU A 93 7.84 -1.30 0.65
N LYS A 94 8.75 -2.27 0.72
CA LYS A 94 10.12 -2.02 1.19
C LYS A 94 10.93 -1.22 0.13
N PRO A 95 11.88 -0.38 0.57
CA PRO A 95 12.12 0.06 1.93
C PRO A 95 11.05 1.05 2.40
N LEU A 96 10.86 1.21 3.72
CA LEU A 96 9.91 2.18 4.29
C LEU A 96 10.19 3.61 3.81
N ALA A 97 11.47 3.98 3.77
CA ALA A 97 11.97 5.28 3.32
C ALA A 97 13.39 5.15 2.76
N LEU A 98 13.92 6.22 2.18
CA LEU A 98 15.28 6.24 1.62
C LEU A 98 16.36 6.53 2.66
N THR A 99 16.00 7.22 3.75
CA THR A 99 16.94 7.60 4.82
C THR A 99 16.40 7.17 6.18
N LEU A 100 17.31 7.04 7.15
CA LEU A 100 16.94 6.74 8.54
C LEU A 100 16.05 7.84 9.12
N ALA A 101 16.40 9.11 8.92
CA ALA A 101 15.62 10.24 9.42
C ALA A 101 14.17 10.23 8.91
N GLU A 102 13.95 9.92 7.64
CA GLU A 102 12.60 9.76 7.08
C GLU A 102 11.84 8.60 7.72
N ALA A 103 12.51 7.47 7.94
CA ALA A 103 11.90 6.32 8.59
C ALA A 103 11.52 6.62 10.05
N GLU A 104 12.39 7.30 10.79
CA GLU A 104 12.13 7.74 12.17
C GLU A 104 10.95 8.69 12.25
N GLU A 105 10.84 9.65 11.32
CA GLU A 105 9.70 10.56 11.24
C GLU A 105 8.38 9.80 11.00
N ILE A 106 8.36 8.87 10.05
CA ILE A 106 7.19 8.03 9.77
C ILE A 106 6.79 7.24 11.02
N VAL A 107 7.73 6.61 11.70
CA VAL A 107 7.48 5.82 12.91
C VAL A 107 6.95 6.71 14.03
N ALA A 108 7.53 7.89 14.24
CA ALA A 108 7.10 8.83 15.27
C ALA A 108 5.66 9.34 15.04
N VAL A 109 5.28 9.58 13.78
CA VAL A 109 3.92 10.00 13.42
C VAL A 109 2.94 8.83 13.55
N SER A 110 3.29 7.66 13.03
CA SER A 110 2.40 6.48 13.05
C SER A 110 2.12 5.98 14.47
N SER A 111 3.09 6.07 15.38
CA SER A 111 2.92 5.64 16.78
C SER A 111 1.92 6.50 17.57
N LYS A 112 1.67 7.73 17.13
CA LYS A 112 0.68 8.65 17.72
C LYS A 112 -0.71 8.50 17.08
N ALA A 113 -0.77 7.95 15.89
CA ALA A 113 -2.00 7.77 15.16
C ALA A 113 -2.67 6.41 15.51
N LYS A 114 -4.01 6.35 15.52
CA LYS A 114 -4.75 5.11 15.72
C LYS A 114 -4.87 4.31 14.42
N ILE A 115 -3.74 4.07 13.74
CA ILE A 115 -3.67 3.33 12.47
C ILE A 115 -2.69 2.15 12.56
N ILE A 116 -2.80 1.25 11.62
CA ILE A 116 -1.84 0.17 11.41
C ILE A 116 -0.89 0.60 10.29
N LEU A 117 0.40 0.61 10.55
CA LEU A 117 1.46 0.75 9.56
C LEU A 117 2.21 -0.58 9.43
N ALA A 118 2.22 -1.15 8.24
CA ALA A 118 2.96 -2.37 7.93
C ALA A 118 3.92 -2.16 6.76
N VAL A 119 5.13 -2.71 6.87
CA VAL A 119 6.13 -2.67 5.80
C VAL A 119 6.24 -4.03 5.12
N GLY A 120 6.32 -4.04 3.80
CA GLY A 120 6.27 -5.20 2.91
C GLY A 120 7.48 -6.13 2.97
N PHE A 121 7.92 -6.52 4.16
CA PHE A 121 8.95 -7.56 4.36
C PHE A 121 8.36 -8.96 4.19
N ASN A 122 7.87 -9.26 3.00
CA ASN A 122 7.11 -10.48 2.68
C ASN A 122 7.88 -11.78 2.94
N ARG A 123 9.22 -11.78 2.80
CA ARG A 123 10.05 -12.98 3.02
C ARG A 123 9.96 -13.52 4.44
N ARG A 124 9.64 -12.69 5.44
CA ARG A 124 9.46 -13.15 6.83
C ARG A 124 8.37 -14.21 6.98
N PHE A 125 7.44 -14.28 6.04
CA PHE A 125 6.35 -15.24 6.02
C PHE A 125 6.66 -16.48 5.16
N ALA A 126 7.78 -16.51 4.44
CA ALA A 126 8.17 -17.68 3.66
C ALA A 126 8.54 -18.84 4.59
N PRO A 127 8.08 -20.08 4.32
CA PRO A 127 8.27 -21.23 5.21
C PRO A 127 9.74 -21.46 5.62
N ALA A 128 10.67 -21.33 4.68
CA ALA A 128 12.10 -21.48 4.96
C ALA A 128 12.63 -20.45 5.99
N PHE A 129 12.23 -19.17 5.87
CA PHE A 129 12.64 -18.14 6.83
C PHE A 129 11.92 -18.28 8.18
N ALA A 130 10.65 -18.70 8.16
CA ALA A 130 9.92 -18.98 9.40
C ALA A 130 10.53 -20.16 10.16
N GLU A 131 10.95 -21.21 9.47
CA GLU A 131 11.63 -22.36 10.07
C GLU A 131 13.03 -22.00 10.58
N MET A 132 13.81 -21.23 9.83
CA MET A 132 15.12 -20.74 10.26
C MET A 132 15.01 -19.93 11.55
N LYS A 133 14.01 -19.04 11.65
CA LYS A 133 13.77 -18.23 12.86
C LYS A 133 13.46 -19.08 14.10
N LYS A 134 12.82 -20.24 13.95
CA LYS A 134 12.51 -21.13 15.07
C LYS A 134 13.74 -21.85 15.62
N ARG A 135 14.81 -21.97 14.81
CA ARG A 135 16.05 -22.68 15.15
C ARG A 135 17.13 -21.75 15.69
N LEU A 136 16.94 -20.42 15.62
CA LEU A 136 17.80 -19.39 16.20
C LEU A 136 17.25 -18.92 17.55
#